data_720eb4a75f38876e0b0e5ad1a119b2d4
#
_entry.id   720eb4a75f38876e0b0e5ad1a119b2d4
#
_cell.length_a   1.000
_cell.length_b   1.000
_cell.length_c   1.000
_cell.angle_alpha   90.00
_cell.angle_beta   90.00
_cell.angle_gamma   90.00
#
_symmetry.space_group_name_H-M   'P 1'
#
loop_
_entity.id
_entity.type
_entity.pdbx_description
1 polymer ?
#
loop_
_entity_poly.entity_id
_entity_poly.type
_entity_poly.pdbx_seq_one_letter_code
_entity_poly.pdbx_strand_id
1 'polypeptide(L)'
;MYRNELYHYGVKGMKWGVRKLDNRNGELYLKKGTTVKRVSTDPHDRVRNNKKYVSINEEDNSKWEDYLGKLWLKKGYLTTVHSYTTVKDLKVMDTTKQGELYTEMLMDKEFKKMAYKDLKTYYKVMPQTKKTKDPSEIASRLVSASAGLESGQKFINEALNRGYDALFDTHGTNVADNPIIVLNADKNLKEIDKPQYTEAAKNYLEELYEIAV
;
A
#
# COMPACT_ATOMS: atom_id res chain seq x y z
N MET A 1 -2.80 0.95 41.36
CA MET A 1 -2.95 1.92 40.25
C MET A 1 -2.22 1.32 39.07
N TYR A 2 -2.93 0.56 38.23
CA TYR A 2 -2.31 -0.11 37.07
C TYR A 2 -2.19 0.90 35.95
N ARG A 3 -0.96 1.24 35.55
CA ARG A 3 -0.70 1.98 34.31
C ARG A 3 -1.07 1.05 33.16
N ASN A 4 -2.11 1.41 32.41
CA ASN A 4 -2.38 0.83 31.10
C ASN A 4 -1.26 1.25 30.15
N GLU A 5 -0.17 0.50 30.11
CA GLU A 5 0.80 0.60 29.04
C GLU A 5 0.13 0.04 27.80
N LEU A 6 -0.28 0.94 26.93
CA LEU A 6 -0.73 0.60 25.57
C LEU A 6 0.47 0.03 24.79
N TYR A 7 0.56 -1.28 24.76
CA TYR A 7 1.51 -1.95 23.90
C TYR A 7 1.20 -1.64 22.43
N HIS A 8 2.08 -0.86 21.81
CA HIS A 8 2.05 -0.64 20.37
C HIS A 8 2.50 -1.93 19.68
N TYR A 9 1.56 -2.74 19.25
CA TYR A 9 1.85 -3.92 18.44
C TYR A 9 2.36 -3.48 17.08
N GLY A 10 3.66 -3.59 16.88
CA GLY A 10 4.30 -3.88 15.59
C GLY A 10 4.43 -2.76 14.56
N VAL A 11 3.87 -1.58 14.77
CA VAL A 11 4.01 -0.47 13.82
C VAL A 11 4.99 0.56 14.39
N LYS A 12 6.27 0.38 14.06
CA LYS A 12 7.33 1.33 14.40
C LYS A 12 7.03 2.64 13.65
N GLY A 13 6.59 3.69 14.36
CA GLY A 13 6.39 5.02 13.78
C GLY A 13 4.96 5.56 13.78
N MET A 14 3.96 4.91 14.38
CA MET A 14 2.65 5.53 14.53
C MET A 14 2.75 6.78 15.41
N LYS A 15 2.71 7.95 14.79
CA LYS A 15 2.54 9.21 15.51
C LYS A 15 1.15 9.27 16.16
N TRP A 16 1.10 9.59 17.45
CA TRP A 16 -0.14 9.84 18.19
C TRP A 16 -0.94 10.95 17.49
N GLY A 17 -2.15 10.67 17.08
CA GLY A 17 -3.08 11.67 16.53
C GLY A 17 -3.96 11.19 15.36
N VAL A 18 -3.56 10.18 14.61
CA VAL A 18 -4.31 9.73 13.43
C VAL A 18 -4.93 8.36 13.68
N ARG A 19 -6.03 8.33 14.46
CA ARG A 19 -6.81 7.11 14.72
C ARG A 19 -7.78 6.80 13.57
N LYS A 20 -7.28 6.64 12.36
CA LYS A 20 -8.09 6.09 11.27
C LYS A 20 -8.09 4.56 11.27
N LEU A 21 -7.09 3.94 11.90
CA LEU A 21 -7.08 2.51 12.22
C LEU A 21 -7.63 2.28 13.63
N ASP A 22 -8.60 1.39 13.72
CA ASP A 22 -9.25 0.97 14.96
C ASP A 22 -8.75 -0.42 15.35
N ASN A 23 -8.34 -0.61 16.60
CA ASN A 23 -7.93 -1.93 17.10
C ASN A 23 -9.10 -2.53 17.89
N ARG A 24 -9.62 -3.67 17.42
CA ARG A 24 -10.69 -4.43 18.05
C ARG A 24 -10.18 -5.82 18.37
N ASN A 25 -9.89 -6.08 19.63
CA ASN A 25 -9.42 -7.39 20.11
C ASN A 25 -8.16 -7.89 19.36
N GLY A 26 -7.19 -6.99 19.10
CA GLY A 26 -5.95 -7.35 18.39
C GLY A 26 -6.07 -7.40 16.86
N GLU A 27 -7.23 -7.03 16.31
CA GLU A 27 -7.44 -6.89 14.87
C GLU A 27 -7.53 -5.41 14.49
N LEU A 28 -6.84 -5.02 13.40
CA LEU A 28 -6.86 -3.66 12.90
C LEU A 28 -7.98 -3.50 11.86
N TYR A 29 -8.66 -2.36 11.93
CA TYR A 29 -9.72 -2.00 10.99
C TYR A 29 -9.55 -0.57 10.49
N LEU A 30 -9.70 -0.38 9.17
CA LEU A 30 -9.91 0.93 8.58
C LEU A 30 -11.43 1.18 8.53
N LYS A 31 -11.90 2.20 9.25
CA LYS A 31 -13.34 2.43 9.44
C LYS A 31 -14.05 2.78 8.13
N LYS A 32 -15.31 2.36 8.01
CA LYS A 32 -16.23 2.83 6.97
C LYS A 32 -16.26 4.36 6.92
N GLY A 33 -16.29 4.92 5.72
CA GLY A 33 -16.29 6.37 5.51
C GLY A 33 -14.91 7.03 5.65
N THR A 34 -13.85 6.25 5.87
CA THR A 34 -12.48 6.83 5.89
C THR A 34 -12.08 7.26 4.49
N THR A 35 -11.72 8.53 4.36
CA THR A 35 -11.12 9.04 3.12
C THR A 35 -9.68 8.59 3.01
N VAL A 36 -9.35 8.05 1.83
CA VAL A 36 -8.01 7.62 1.46
C VAL A 36 -7.63 8.23 0.12
N LYS A 37 -6.35 8.47 -0.11
CA LYS A 37 -5.86 9.04 -1.36
C LYS A 37 -4.83 8.14 -2.02
N ARG A 38 -4.76 8.22 -3.34
CA ARG A 38 -3.81 7.48 -4.17
C ARG A 38 -3.26 8.38 -5.27
N VAL A 39 -1.96 8.31 -5.51
CA VAL A 39 -1.30 8.93 -6.67
C VAL A 39 -1.22 7.90 -7.81
N SER A 40 -1.64 8.28 -9.00
CA SER A 40 -1.66 7.42 -10.19
C SER A 40 -1.11 8.15 -11.42
N THR A 41 -0.49 7.40 -12.33
CA THR A 41 -0.15 7.85 -13.69
C THR A 41 -1.26 7.55 -14.69
N ASP A 42 -2.27 6.77 -14.30
CA ASP A 42 -3.45 6.52 -15.09
C ASP A 42 -4.57 7.46 -14.62
N PRO A 43 -5.05 8.39 -15.46
CA PRO A 43 -6.09 9.34 -15.09
C PRO A 43 -7.42 8.67 -14.72
N HIS A 44 -7.63 7.42 -15.11
CA HIS A 44 -8.79 6.61 -14.73
C HIS A 44 -8.50 5.66 -13.55
N ASP A 45 -7.28 5.69 -13.03
CA ASP A 45 -6.80 4.85 -11.94
C ASP A 45 -7.22 3.37 -12.05
N ARG A 46 -7.13 2.83 -13.27
CA ARG A 46 -7.46 1.42 -13.54
C ARG A 46 -6.52 0.52 -12.75
N VAL A 47 -7.08 -0.43 -12.04
CA VAL A 47 -6.37 -1.27 -11.10
C VAL A 47 -5.97 -2.59 -11.74
N ARG A 48 -4.67 -2.88 -11.73
CA ARG A 48 -4.22 -4.24 -12.00
C ARG A 48 -4.42 -5.09 -10.73
N ASN A 49 -4.97 -6.30 -10.90
CA ASN A 49 -5.18 -7.28 -9.81
C ASN A 49 -6.07 -6.76 -8.67
N ASN A 50 -6.96 -5.81 -8.94
CA ASN A 50 -7.97 -5.29 -8.01
C ASN A 50 -7.41 -4.90 -6.63
N LYS A 51 -6.23 -4.29 -6.60
CA LYS A 51 -5.61 -3.75 -5.39
C LYS A 51 -5.18 -2.30 -5.58
N LYS A 52 -5.39 -1.46 -4.55
CA LYS A 52 -4.95 -0.05 -4.55
C LYS A 52 -4.03 0.23 -3.37
N TYR A 53 -2.92 0.88 -3.68
CA TYR A 53 -2.03 1.47 -2.67
C TYR A 53 -2.59 2.84 -2.32
N VAL A 54 -2.87 3.05 -1.05
CA VAL A 54 -3.51 4.28 -0.57
C VAL A 54 -2.81 4.78 0.70
N SER A 55 -2.87 6.06 0.93
CA SER A 55 -2.54 6.70 2.19
C SER A 55 -3.81 7.13 2.93
N ILE A 56 -3.77 7.09 4.26
CA ILE A 56 -4.93 7.28 5.12
C ILE A 56 -4.93 8.61 5.90
N ASN A 57 -3.90 9.44 5.76
CA ASN A 57 -3.81 10.75 6.40
C ASN A 57 -3.20 11.79 5.45
N GLU A 58 -3.40 13.08 5.73
CA GLU A 58 -2.96 14.16 4.85
C GLU A 58 -1.43 14.28 4.78
N GLU A 59 -0.71 14.03 5.89
CA GLU A 59 0.76 14.08 5.90
C GLU A 59 1.34 13.01 4.99
N ASP A 60 0.84 11.78 5.07
CA ASP A 60 1.26 10.69 4.18
C ASP A 60 0.84 10.94 2.74
N ASN A 61 -0.34 11.51 2.51
CA ASN A 61 -0.81 11.87 1.18
C ASN A 61 0.15 12.86 0.53
N SER A 62 0.54 13.92 1.25
CA SER A 62 1.46 14.94 0.76
C SER A 62 2.85 14.37 0.46
N LYS A 63 3.35 13.47 1.30
CA LYS A 63 4.64 12.79 1.07
C LYS A 63 4.59 11.92 -0.21
N TRP A 64 3.52 11.15 -0.39
CA TRP A 64 3.33 10.33 -1.59
C TRP A 64 3.16 11.17 -2.84
N GLU A 65 2.40 12.25 -2.76
CA GLU A 65 2.16 13.17 -3.86
C GLU A 65 3.47 13.80 -4.33
N ASP A 66 4.27 14.34 -3.42
CA ASP A 66 5.55 14.95 -3.74
C ASP A 66 6.54 13.92 -4.32
N TYR A 67 6.69 12.77 -3.65
CA TYR A 67 7.63 11.74 -4.08
C TYR A 67 7.25 11.14 -5.44
N LEU A 68 6.02 10.66 -5.58
CA LEU A 68 5.59 10.01 -6.82
C LEU A 68 5.39 11.00 -7.96
N GLY A 69 4.89 12.22 -7.66
CA GLY A 69 4.74 13.27 -8.64
C GLY A 69 6.07 13.58 -9.33
N LYS A 70 7.11 13.86 -8.54
CA LYS A 70 8.47 14.13 -9.06
C LYS A 70 9.09 12.91 -9.76
N LEU A 71 8.91 11.73 -9.19
CA LEU A 71 9.48 10.49 -9.75
C LEU A 71 8.92 10.17 -11.13
N TRP A 72 7.61 10.27 -11.30
CA TRP A 72 6.95 9.93 -12.56
C TRP A 72 7.10 11.03 -13.60
N LEU A 73 7.11 12.29 -13.17
CA LEU A 73 7.37 13.42 -14.08
C LEU A 73 8.74 13.29 -14.75
N LYS A 74 9.78 12.91 -14.00
CA LYS A 74 11.13 12.62 -14.56
C LYS A 74 11.10 11.50 -15.62
N LYS A 75 10.09 10.65 -15.60
CA LYS A 75 9.88 9.57 -16.57
C LYS A 75 8.92 9.95 -17.71
N GLY A 76 8.49 11.22 -17.75
CA GLY A 76 7.59 11.74 -18.78
C GLY A 76 6.10 11.43 -18.54
N TYR A 77 5.70 11.10 -17.31
CA TYR A 77 4.30 10.84 -16.97
C TYR A 77 3.74 11.91 -16.06
N LEU A 78 2.59 12.45 -16.42
CA LEU A 78 1.79 13.27 -15.51
C LEU A 78 1.11 12.36 -14.48
N THR A 79 0.95 12.88 -13.27
CA THR A 79 0.34 12.15 -12.16
C THR A 79 -0.90 12.87 -11.66
N THR A 80 -1.88 12.07 -11.22
CA THR A 80 -3.13 12.53 -10.62
C THR A 80 -3.31 11.96 -9.23
N VAL A 81 -3.96 12.71 -8.36
CA VAL A 81 -4.42 12.29 -7.04
C VAL A 81 -5.88 11.90 -7.14
N HIS A 82 -6.19 10.70 -6.73
CA HIS A 82 -7.55 10.16 -6.63
C HIS A 82 -7.95 10.04 -5.17
N SER A 83 -9.17 10.46 -4.85
CA SER A 83 -9.76 10.38 -3.51
C SER A 83 -10.85 9.32 -3.48
N TYR A 84 -10.78 8.46 -2.48
CA TYR A 84 -11.75 7.38 -2.26
C TYR A 84 -12.26 7.42 -0.83
N THR A 85 -13.43 6.82 -0.61
CA THR A 85 -13.94 6.49 0.71
C THR A 85 -14.14 4.98 0.84
N THR A 86 -13.89 4.44 2.04
CA THR A 86 -14.16 3.03 2.35
C THR A 86 -15.67 2.81 2.47
N VAL A 87 -16.21 1.78 1.79
CA VAL A 87 -17.65 1.50 1.78
C VAL A 87 -18.11 0.67 2.98
N LYS A 88 -17.18 0.03 3.68
CA LYS A 88 -17.39 -0.74 4.93
C LYS A 88 -16.14 -0.62 5.82
N ASP A 89 -16.21 -1.17 7.03
CA ASP A 89 -14.99 -1.40 7.81
C ASP A 89 -14.12 -2.43 7.07
N LEU A 90 -12.84 -2.09 6.85
CA LEU A 90 -11.89 -3.00 6.19
C LEU A 90 -10.96 -3.60 7.24
N LYS A 91 -10.92 -4.91 7.34
CA LYS A 91 -9.99 -5.63 8.21
C LYS A 91 -8.59 -5.57 7.61
N VAL A 92 -7.62 -5.02 8.36
CA VAL A 92 -6.24 -4.78 7.90
C VAL A 92 -5.32 -5.82 8.52
N MET A 93 -4.59 -6.57 7.70
CA MET A 93 -3.53 -7.46 8.17
C MET A 93 -2.28 -6.64 8.47
N ASP A 94 -1.87 -6.61 9.72
CA ASP A 94 -0.64 -5.96 10.16
C ASP A 94 0.61 -6.74 9.71
N THR A 95 1.78 -6.15 9.93
CA THR A 95 3.05 -6.71 9.50
C THR A 95 3.38 -8.05 10.17
N THR A 96 3.05 -8.20 11.46
CA THR A 96 3.29 -9.42 12.22
C THR A 96 2.48 -10.57 11.62
N LYS A 97 1.19 -10.36 11.42
CA LYS A 97 0.29 -11.36 10.83
C LYS A 97 0.65 -11.70 9.37
N GLN A 98 1.16 -10.72 8.62
CA GLN A 98 1.71 -11.00 7.28
C GLN A 98 2.91 -11.94 7.34
N GLY A 99 3.83 -11.73 8.29
CA GLY A 99 4.98 -12.60 8.51
C GLY A 99 4.59 -14.00 8.96
N GLU A 100 3.62 -14.11 9.87
CA GLU A 100 3.06 -15.40 10.34
C GLU A 100 2.42 -16.18 9.19
N LEU A 101 1.54 -15.52 8.42
CA LEU A 101 0.88 -16.13 7.25
C LEU A 101 1.90 -16.61 6.21
N TYR A 102 2.89 -15.76 5.89
CA TYR A 102 3.93 -16.13 4.94
C TYR A 102 4.72 -17.35 5.42
N THR A 103 5.09 -17.37 6.71
CA THR A 103 5.83 -18.50 7.32
C THR A 103 5.02 -19.79 7.27
N GLU A 104 3.72 -19.72 7.56
CA GLU A 104 2.81 -20.86 7.46
C GLU A 104 2.72 -21.37 6.02
N MET A 105 2.54 -20.48 5.05
CA MET A 105 2.48 -20.85 3.63
C MET A 105 3.79 -21.50 3.12
N LEU A 106 4.94 -21.18 3.71
CA LEU A 106 6.21 -21.83 3.37
C LEU A 106 6.29 -23.32 3.78
N MET A 107 5.36 -23.83 4.59
CA MET A 107 5.24 -25.26 4.89
C MET A 107 4.75 -26.03 3.66
N ASP A 108 4.03 -25.38 2.74
CA ASP A 108 3.68 -25.94 1.43
C ASP A 108 4.89 -25.89 0.49
N LYS A 109 5.30 -27.05 -0.01
CA LYS A 109 6.48 -27.20 -0.87
C LYS A 109 6.34 -26.45 -2.19
N GLU A 110 5.15 -26.42 -2.78
CA GLU A 110 4.89 -25.75 -4.05
C GLU A 110 4.91 -24.23 -3.87
N PHE A 111 4.27 -23.71 -2.82
CA PHE A 111 4.34 -22.30 -2.50
C PHE A 111 5.78 -21.87 -2.22
N LYS A 112 6.54 -22.63 -1.43
CA LYS A 112 7.95 -22.35 -1.13
C LYS A 112 8.81 -22.24 -2.39
N LYS A 113 8.66 -23.18 -3.33
CA LYS A 113 9.37 -23.17 -4.61
C LYS A 113 9.02 -21.94 -5.45
N MET A 114 7.74 -21.62 -5.51
CA MET A 114 7.21 -20.46 -6.21
C MET A 114 7.73 -19.16 -5.61
N ALA A 115 7.59 -18.96 -4.30
CA ALA A 115 8.06 -17.77 -3.59
C ALA A 115 9.57 -17.54 -3.79
N TYR A 116 10.37 -18.61 -3.74
CA TYR A 116 11.80 -18.52 -4.00
C TYR A 116 12.12 -18.06 -5.43
N LYS A 117 11.44 -18.61 -6.44
CA LYS A 117 11.57 -18.21 -7.84
C LYS A 117 11.20 -16.73 -8.03
N ASP A 118 10.08 -16.33 -7.45
CA ASP A 118 9.55 -14.97 -7.56
C ASP A 118 10.46 -13.95 -6.87
N LEU A 119 10.97 -14.26 -5.69
CA LEU A 119 11.95 -13.41 -5.01
C LEU A 119 13.24 -13.25 -5.80
N LYS A 120 13.73 -14.32 -6.44
CA LYS A 120 14.89 -14.23 -7.34
C LYS A 120 14.62 -13.26 -8.49
N THR A 121 13.43 -13.32 -9.08
CA THR A 121 13.00 -12.41 -10.14
C THR A 121 12.88 -10.97 -9.61
N TYR A 122 12.26 -10.78 -8.45
CA TYR A 122 12.14 -9.47 -7.80
C TYR A 122 13.51 -8.80 -7.63
N TYR A 123 14.48 -9.49 -7.02
CA TYR A 123 15.81 -8.93 -6.79
C TYR A 123 16.63 -8.72 -8.07
N LYS A 124 16.31 -9.42 -9.16
CA LYS A 124 16.90 -9.16 -10.47
C LYS A 124 16.39 -7.85 -11.08
N VAL A 125 15.10 -7.56 -10.91
CA VAL A 125 14.44 -6.34 -11.43
C VAL A 125 14.72 -5.13 -10.55
N MET A 126 14.89 -5.34 -9.23
CA MET A 126 15.11 -4.31 -8.21
C MET A 126 16.45 -4.53 -7.50
N PRO A 127 17.59 -4.42 -8.22
CA PRO A 127 18.90 -4.80 -7.67
C PRO A 127 19.37 -3.92 -6.51
N GLN A 128 18.87 -2.69 -6.41
CA GLN A 128 19.14 -1.76 -5.31
C GLN A 128 18.46 -2.15 -4.01
N THR A 129 17.49 -3.07 -4.05
CA THR A 129 16.75 -3.47 -2.85
C THR A 129 17.59 -4.40 -1.98
N LYS A 130 17.82 -4.01 -0.72
CA LYS A 130 18.54 -4.84 0.24
C LYS A 130 17.81 -6.16 0.47
N LYS A 131 18.53 -7.28 0.36
CA LYS A 131 17.96 -8.60 0.67
C LYS A 131 17.60 -8.69 2.15
N THR A 132 16.47 -9.31 2.43
CA THR A 132 15.97 -9.53 3.80
C THR A 132 15.69 -11.00 4.05
N LYS A 133 15.67 -11.38 5.33
CA LYS A 133 15.17 -12.68 5.82
C LYS A 133 13.89 -12.50 6.63
N ASP A 134 13.45 -11.26 6.84
CA ASP A 134 12.22 -10.97 7.58
C ASP A 134 11.00 -11.43 6.77
N PRO A 135 10.18 -12.36 7.29
CA PRO A 135 9.02 -12.88 6.60
C PRO A 135 7.99 -11.81 6.23
N SER A 136 7.81 -10.79 7.06
CA SER A 136 6.86 -9.71 6.80
C SER A 136 7.31 -8.81 5.66
N GLU A 137 8.59 -8.46 5.61
CA GLU A 137 9.16 -7.73 4.48
C GLU A 137 9.12 -8.55 3.18
N ILE A 138 9.37 -9.85 3.25
CA ILE A 138 9.30 -10.72 2.07
C ILE A 138 7.86 -10.77 1.55
N ALA A 139 6.88 -10.99 2.42
CA ALA A 139 5.46 -10.99 2.05
C ALA A 139 5.07 -9.67 1.37
N SER A 140 5.41 -8.54 1.97
CA SER A 140 5.14 -7.22 1.40
C SER A 140 5.77 -7.04 0.01
N ARG A 141 7.01 -7.48 -0.20
CA ARG A 141 7.68 -7.40 -1.51
C ARG A 141 7.00 -8.23 -2.58
N LEU A 142 6.58 -9.44 -2.24
CA LEU A 142 5.83 -10.31 -3.15
C LEU A 142 4.48 -9.70 -3.55
N VAL A 143 3.80 -9.06 -2.58
CA VAL A 143 2.53 -8.37 -2.82
C VAL A 143 2.72 -7.09 -3.63
N SER A 144 3.76 -6.31 -3.32
CA SER A 144 4.01 -4.99 -3.91
C SER A 144 4.56 -5.08 -5.33
N ALA A 145 5.19 -6.19 -5.71
CA ALA A 145 5.77 -6.32 -7.04
C ALA A 145 4.73 -6.05 -8.14
N SER A 146 5.00 -5.03 -8.94
CA SER A 146 4.10 -4.56 -10.01
C SER A 146 3.78 -5.61 -11.06
N ALA A 147 4.65 -6.61 -11.22
CA ALA A 147 4.51 -7.69 -12.18
C ALA A 147 3.47 -8.75 -11.76
N GLY A 148 2.86 -8.63 -10.55
CA GLY A 148 1.89 -9.61 -10.09
C GLY A 148 2.51 -10.99 -9.95
N LEU A 149 3.54 -11.10 -9.11
CA LEU A 149 4.19 -12.39 -8.84
C LEU A 149 3.17 -13.43 -8.38
N GLU A 150 3.30 -14.64 -8.87
CA GLU A 150 2.33 -15.71 -8.62
C GLU A 150 2.20 -16.04 -7.12
N SER A 151 3.32 -16.08 -6.40
CA SER A 151 3.33 -16.25 -4.96
C SER A 151 2.70 -15.07 -4.21
N GLY A 152 2.88 -13.84 -4.70
CA GLY A 152 2.22 -12.66 -4.17
C GLY A 152 0.70 -12.73 -4.35
N GLN A 153 0.22 -13.21 -5.50
CA GLN A 153 -1.21 -13.40 -5.75
C GLN A 153 -1.79 -14.51 -4.87
N LYS A 154 -1.07 -15.61 -4.66
CA LYS A 154 -1.50 -16.69 -3.74
C LYS A 154 -1.56 -16.18 -2.30
N PHE A 155 -0.59 -15.36 -1.87
CA PHE A 155 -0.61 -14.73 -0.56
C PHE A 155 -1.84 -13.82 -0.38
N ILE A 156 -2.14 -12.98 -1.38
CA ILE A 156 -3.33 -12.12 -1.38
C ILE A 156 -4.62 -12.95 -1.27
N ASN A 157 -4.73 -14.02 -2.06
CA ASN A 157 -5.90 -14.89 -2.03
C ASN A 157 -6.08 -15.53 -0.64
N GLU A 158 -4.99 -15.97 0.00
CA GLU A 158 -5.06 -16.54 1.34
C GLU A 158 -5.43 -15.49 2.40
N ALA A 159 -4.90 -14.27 2.29
CA ALA A 159 -5.31 -13.16 3.15
C ALA A 159 -6.82 -12.86 3.02
N LEU A 160 -7.34 -12.84 1.79
CA LEU A 160 -8.79 -12.67 1.53
C LEU A 160 -9.61 -13.82 2.11
N ASN A 161 -9.16 -15.08 1.98
CA ASN A 161 -9.83 -16.25 2.55
C ASN A 161 -9.92 -16.19 4.08
N ARG A 162 -8.94 -15.53 4.74
CA ARG A 162 -8.94 -15.25 6.18
C ARG A 162 -9.74 -14.01 6.56
N GLY A 163 -10.43 -13.40 5.61
CA GLY A 163 -11.32 -12.26 5.81
C GLY A 163 -10.61 -10.92 5.94
N TYR A 164 -9.35 -10.79 5.50
CA TYR A 164 -8.67 -9.50 5.42
C TYR A 164 -9.06 -8.78 4.14
N ASP A 165 -9.36 -7.49 4.26
CA ASP A 165 -9.72 -6.60 3.15
C ASP A 165 -8.56 -5.71 2.72
N ALA A 166 -7.54 -5.59 3.57
CA ALA A 166 -6.37 -4.75 3.32
C ALA A 166 -5.12 -5.30 4.03
N LEU A 167 -3.96 -4.85 3.55
CA LEU A 167 -2.65 -5.18 4.11
C LEU A 167 -1.95 -3.88 4.48
N PHE A 168 -1.21 -3.87 5.59
CA PHE A 168 -0.26 -2.80 5.87
C PHE A 168 0.94 -2.95 4.92
N ASP A 169 1.31 -1.88 4.21
CA ASP A 169 2.42 -1.93 3.24
C ASP A 169 3.74 -1.56 3.90
N THR A 170 4.48 -2.56 4.39
CA THR A 170 5.81 -2.33 4.98
C THR A 170 6.83 -1.74 3.99
N HIS A 171 6.61 -1.91 2.69
CA HIS A 171 7.51 -1.38 1.66
C HIS A 171 7.29 0.12 1.43
N GLY A 172 6.08 0.61 1.67
CA GLY A 172 5.71 2.01 1.57
C GLY A 172 6.17 2.88 2.75
N THR A 173 6.63 2.28 3.86
CA THR A 173 7.02 3.01 5.09
C THR A 173 8.24 3.92 4.92
N ASN A 174 9.00 3.79 3.85
CA ASN A 174 10.08 4.73 3.52
C ASN A 174 9.57 6.11 3.06
N VAL A 175 8.31 6.19 2.65
CA VAL A 175 7.69 7.43 2.14
C VAL A 175 6.58 7.90 3.06
N ALA A 176 5.76 6.98 3.57
CA ALA A 176 4.61 7.28 4.40
C ALA A 176 4.61 6.44 5.69
N ASP A 177 4.00 6.95 6.75
CA ASP A 177 3.98 6.27 8.05
C ASP A 177 2.94 5.15 8.10
N ASN A 178 1.84 5.26 7.33
CA ASN A 178 0.72 4.33 7.34
C ASN A 178 0.23 3.95 5.93
N PRO A 179 1.10 3.37 5.09
CA PRO A 179 0.68 2.94 3.76
C PRO A 179 -0.17 1.67 3.84
N ILE A 180 -1.27 1.64 3.09
CA ILE A 180 -2.23 0.53 3.05
C ILE A 180 -2.40 0.04 1.62
N ILE A 181 -2.46 -1.28 1.46
CA ILE A 181 -2.86 -1.93 0.22
C ILE A 181 -4.29 -2.44 0.41
N VAL A 182 -5.27 -1.79 -0.24
CA VAL A 182 -6.67 -2.24 -0.22
C VAL A 182 -6.85 -3.33 -1.28
N LEU A 183 -7.33 -4.48 -0.86
CA LEU A 183 -7.65 -5.63 -1.69
C LEU A 183 -9.10 -5.52 -2.18
N ASN A 184 -9.44 -6.15 -3.31
CA ASN A 184 -10.76 -6.02 -3.93
C ASN A 184 -11.23 -4.55 -3.95
N ALA A 185 -10.36 -3.67 -4.43
CA ALA A 185 -10.50 -2.24 -4.30
C ALA A 185 -11.78 -1.69 -4.92
N ASP A 186 -12.26 -2.26 -6.01
CA ASP A 186 -13.54 -1.96 -6.67
C ASP A 186 -14.77 -2.20 -5.77
N LYS A 187 -14.69 -3.15 -4.83
CA LYS A 187 -15.75 -3.46 -3.87
C LYS A 187 -15.60 -2.70 -2.55
N ASN A 188 -14.38 -2.35 -2.19
CA ASN A 188 -14.03 -1.81 -0.88
C ASN A 188 -13.89 -0.28 -0.86
N LEU A 189 -13.70 0.33 -2.05
CA LEU A 189 -13.50 1.77 -2.20
C LEU A 189 -14.51 2.36 -3.19
N LYS A 190 -14.96 3.57 -2.90
CA LYS A 190 -15.78 4.39 -3.79
C LYS A 190 -15.05 5.70 -4.04
N GLU A 191 -14.84 6.07 -5.29
CA GLU A 191 -14.29 7.38 -5.65
C GLU A 191 -15.27 8.48 -5.28
N ILE A 192 -14.75 9.56 -4.65
CA ILE A 192 -15.58 10.63 -4.09
C ILE A 192 -15.38 11.97 -4.81
N ASP A 193 -14.21 12.19 -5.41
CA ASP A 193 -13.85 13.43 -6.07
C ASP A 193 -13.32 13.17 -7.48
N LYS A 194 -13.39 14.19 -8.35
CA LYS A 194 -12.69 14.16 -9.64
C LYS A 194 -11.17 14.15 -9.38
N PRO A 195 -10.40 13.33 -10.11
CA PRO A 195 -8.95 13.33 -10.03
C PRO A 195 -8.37 14.72 -10.27
N GLN A 196 -7.35 15.07 -9.48
CA GLN A 196 -6.63 16.32 -9.62
C GLN A 196 -5.17 16.04 -9.96
N TYR A 197 -4.54 16.89 -10.77
CA TYR A 197 -3.10 16.79 -10.97
C TYR A 197 -2.34 17.01 -9.67
N THR A 198 -1.23 16.27 -9.49
CA THR A 198 -0.27 16.56 -8.42
C THR A 198 0.35 17.94 -8.61
N GLU A 199 0.86 18.57 -7.54
CA GLU A 199 1.52 19.86 -7.65
C GLU A 199 2.69 19.83 -8.65
N ALA A 200 3.48 18.74 -8.67
CA ALA A 200 4.57 18.59 -9.65
C ALA A 200 4.05 18.58 -11.10
N ALA A 201 2.90 17.95 -11.36
CA ALA A 201 2.30 17.93 -12.69
C ALA A 201 1.69 19.29 -13.06
N LYS A 202 1.08 20.01 -12.12
CA LYS A 202 0.54 21.35 -12.32
C LYS A 202 1.66 22.33 -12.71
N ASN A 203 2.71 22.40 -11.91
CA ASN A 203 3.84 23.29 -12.15
C ASN A 203 4.47 23.03 -13.52
N TYR A 204 4.65 21.78 -13.91
CA TYR A 204 5.16 21.42 -15.23
C TYR A 204 4.24 21.88 -16.36
N LEU A 205 2.93 21.75 -16.21
CA LEU A 205 1.97 22.23 -17.21
C LEU A 205 1.99 23.76 -17.32
N GLU A 206 2.09 24.47 -16.20
CA GLU A 206 2.20 25.94 -16.17
C GLU A 206 3.47 26.41 -16.90
N GLU A 207 4.63 25.81 -16.62
CA GLU A 207 5.88 26.10 -17.33
C GLU A 207 5.77 25.88 -18.84
N LEU A 208 5.08 24.81 -19.27
CA LEU A 208 4.86 24.57 -20.70
C LEU A 208 3.97 25.63 -21.34
N TYR A 209 2.94 26.14 -20.64
CA TYR A 209 2.08 27.21 -21.14
C TYR A 209 2.83 28.55 -21.25
N GLU A 210 3.69 28.87 -20.30
CA GLU A 210 4.52 30.10 -20.32
C GLU A 210 5.51 30.11 -21.50
N ILE A 211 6.03 28.93 -21.88
CA ILE A 211 6.98 28.83 -23.02
C ILE A 211 6.23 28.92 -24.38
N ALA A 212 4.94 28.58 -24.39
CA ALA A 212 4.15 28.51 -25.61
C ALA A 212 3.51 29.85 -26.02
N VAL A 213 3.60 30.88 -25.16
CA VAL A 213 3.10 32.24 -25.39
C VAL A 213 4.25 33.17 -25.73
#